data_eef5c34f86ea54ad75addaca6edd57ea
#
_entry.id   eef5c34f86ea54ad75addaca6edd57ea
#
_cell.length_a   1.000
_cell.length_b   1.000
_cell.length_c   1.000
_cell.angle_alpha   90.00
_cell.angle_beta   90.00
_cell.angle_gamma   90.00
#
_symmetry.space_group_name_H-M   'P 1'
#
loop_
_entity.id
_entity.type
_entity.pdbx_description
1 polymer ?
#
loop_
_entity_poly.entity_id
_entity_poly.type
_entity_poly.pdbx_seq_one_letter_code
_entity_poly.pdbx_strand_id
1 'polypeptide(L)'
;MSQLSIWQRILAYLETGTQLVRQSFKPRPPTDSVAFSISFIALAAKLAKADGTVTRNEVTMFRRIFDIPPEEEANAARVFNLCRQETTGYKTYAKQLSKALAKTPAGDTLREDVLDGLFHIAMADGEYHPAEDFFLRQVTEVFGLGEGVYLRLRARHVPELRDPYSILGVQTDVSLEGLRLARKQFVWDNHPDQLIAQGLPREMIELANARLASFNDAYDEIAKIIVQD
;
A
#
# COMPACT_ATOMS: atom_id res chain seq x y z
N MET A 1 26.30 2.59 21.66
CA MET A 1 25.18 3.54 21.49
C MET A 1 24.09 2.79 20.71
N SER A 2 22.98 2.43 21.35
CA SER A 2 21.88 1.73 20.69
C SER A 2 21.28 2.65 19.60
N GLN A 3 21.20 2.16 18.37
CA GLN A 3 20.52 2.90 17.32
C GLN A 3 19.02 2.96 17.66
N LEU A 4 18.46 4.17 17.64
CA LEU A 4 17.03 4.37 17.81
C LEU A 4 16.26 3.56 16.75
N SER A 5 15.17 2.90 17.15
CA SER A 5 14.27 2.22 16.22
C SER A 5 13.62 3.21 15.23
N ILE A 6 13.06 2.70 14.14
CA ILE A 6 12.33 3.55 13.19
C ILE A 6 11.18 4.28 13.89
N TRP A 7 10.46 3.62 14.77
CA TRP A 7 9.33 4.17 15.53
C TRP A 7 9.75 5.29 16.49
N GLN A 8 10.87 5.11 17.22
CA GLN A 8 11.44 6.15 18.08
C GLN A 8 11.90 7.37 17.27
N ARG A 9 12.44 7.16 16.08
CA ARG A 9 12.84 8.26 15.18
C ARG A 9 11.64 9.02 14.63
N ILE A 10 10.55 8.31 14.27
CA ILE A 10 9.30 8.91 13.83
C ILE A 10 8.68 9.75 14.94
N LEU A 11 8.60 9.21 16.17
CA LEU A 11 8.08 9.94 17.33
C LEU A 11 8.87 11.21 17.61
N ALA A 12 10.19 11.12 17.64
CA ALA A 12 11.06 12.28 17.83
C ALA A 12 10.81 13.37 16.77
N TYR A 13 10.59 12.97 15.50
CA TYR A 13 10.27 13.91 14.44
C TYR A 13 8.90 14.58 14.64
N LEU A 14 7.86 13.81 14.99
CA LEU A 14 6.50 14.32 15.16
C LEU A 14 6.35 15.21 16.41
N GLU A 15 7.05 14.88 17.50
CA GLU A 15 6.94 15.59 18.77
C GLU A 15 7.78 16.87 18.85
N THR A 16 8.95 16.86 18.23
CA THR A 16 9.89 17.97 18.37
C THR A 16 9.87 18.94 17.18
N GLY A 17 9.25 18.57 16.07
CA GLY A 17 9.27 19.35 14.82
C GLY A 17 10.67 19.63 14.29
N THR A 18 11.70 19.04 14.91
CA THR A 18 13.09 19.40 14.68
C THR A 18 13.74 18.52 13.62
N GLN A 19 14.55 19.16 12.78
CA GLN A 19 15.40 18.57 11.74
C GLN A 19 16.55 17.70 12.30
N LEU A 20 16.42 17.11 13.49
CA LEU A 20 17.46 16.26 14.11
C LEU A 20 17.82 15.02 13.27
N VAL A 21 17.08 14.76 12.21
CA VAL A 21 17.31 13.63 11.31
C VAL A 21 18.34 13.91 10.22
N ARG A 22 18.90 15.12 10.13
CA ARG A 22 19.83 15.48 9.03
C ARG A 22 21.25 14.91 9.13
N GLN A 23 21.68 14.34 10.23
CA GLN A 23 23.11 14.07 10.46
C GLN A 23 23.61 12.62 10.31
N SER A 24 22.83 11.67 9.84
CA SER A 24 23.32 10.28 9.74
C SER A 24 22.82 9.52 8.52
N PHE A 25 22.83 10.12 7.33
CA PHE A 25 22.39 9.42 6.12
C PHE A 25 23.54 9.03 5.21
N LYS A 26 23.93 7.74 5.28
CA LYS A 26 24.31 7.02 4.06
C LYS A 26 23.06 7.03 3.14
N PRO A 27 23.23 7.15 1.80
CA PRO A 27 22.09 7.10 0.89
C PRO A 27 21.37 5.75 1.08
N ARG A 28 20.19 5.80 1.70
CA ARG A 28 19.26 4.67 1.83
C ARG A 28 18.18 4.83 0.77
N PRO A 29 17.54 3.72 0.31
CA PRO A 29 16.36 3.83 -0.54
C PRO A 29 15.35 4.82 0.07
N PRO A 30 14.65 5.63 -0.74
CA PRO A 30 13.63 6.56 -0.22
C PRO A 30 12.57 5.89 0.67
N THR A 31 12.31 4.62 0.44
CA THR A 31 11.40 3.76 1.21
C THR A 31 11.86 3.49 2.64
N ASP A 32 13.17 3.49 2.91
CA ASP A 32 13.74 3.38 4.26
C ASP A 32 13.76 4.73 5.01
N SER A 33 13.15 5.75 4.45
CA SER A 33 13.17 7.08 5.05
C SER A 33 12.04 7.24 6.08
N VAL A 34 12.35 7.91 7.19
CA VAL A 34 11.36 8.31 8.20
C VAL A 34 10.20 9.10 7.55
N ALA A 35 10.49 9.91 6.54
CA ALA A 35 9.48 10.69 5.82
C ALA A 35 8.50 9.81 5.02
N PHE A 36 8.98 8.72 4.42
CA PHE A 36 8.14 7.73 3.76
C PHE A 36 7.19 7.07 4.77
N SER A 37 7.75 6.51 5.85
CA SER A 37 6.97 5.83 6.89
C SER A 37 5.92 6.75 7.50
N ILE A 38 6.29 8.00 7.86
CA ILE A 38 5.33 8.98 8.38
C ILE A 38 4.21 9.26 7.38
N SER A 39 4.55 9.47 6.10
CA SER A 39 3.54 9.81 5.09
C SER A 39 2.57 8.65 4.85
N PHE A 40 3.06 7.41 4.82
CA PHE A 40 2.22 6.24 4.66
C PHE A 40 1.33 6.01 5.90
N ILE A 41 1.91 6.08 7.12
CA ILE A 41 1.17 5.96 8.38
C ILE A 41 0.09 7.04 8.48
N ALA A 42 0.41 8.28 8.09
CA ALA A 42 -0.56 9.36 8.08
C ALA A 42 -1.71 9.12 7.12
N LEU A 43 -1.44 8.59 5.91
CA LEU A 43 -2.50 8.21 4.97
C LEU A 43 -3.38 7.11 5.54
N ALA A 44 -2.78 6.05 6.11
CA ALA A 44 -3.50 4.96 6.76
C ALA A 44 -4.39 5.45 7.91
N ALA A 45 -3.84 6.30 8.79
CA ALA A 45 -4.59 6.87 9.92
C ALA A 45 -5.72 7.80 9.50
N LYS A 46 -5.59 8.49 8.36
CA LYS A 46 -6.64 9.36 7.82
C LYS A 46 -7.69 8.60 7.04
N LEU A 47 -7.32 7.52 6.37
CA LEU A 47 -8.25 6.57 5.75
C LEU A 47 -9.14 5.95 6.83
N ALA A 48 -8.54 5.35 7.86
CA ALA A 48 -9.23 4.76 9.01
C ALA A 48 -10.16 5.74 9.77
N LYS A 49 -10.06 7.03 9.52
CA LYS A 49 -10.95 8.07 10.06
C LYS A 49 -11.96 8.57 9.03
N ALA A 50 -11.92 8.11 7.79
CA ALA A 50 -12.74 8.68 6.72
C ALA A 50 -14.25 8.50 6.97
N ASP A 51 -14.66 7.39 7.59
CA ASP A 51 -16.02 7.10 8.03
C ASP A 51 -16.35 7.63 9.44
N GLY A 52 -15.34 8.15 10.18
CA GLY A 52 -15.45 8.69 11.53
C GLY A 52 -15.14 7.70 12.64
N THR A 53 -15.02 6.40 12.36
CA THR A 53 -14.82 5.34 13.35
C THR A 53 -13.57 4.52 13.02
N VAL A 54 -12.64 4.40 13.98
CA VAL A 54 -11.46 3.52 13.83
C VAL A 54 -11.75 2.20 14.49
N THR A 55 -11.81 1.15 13.71
CA THR A 55 -12.09 -0.21 14.17
C THR A 55 -10.84 -0.91 14.73
N ARG A 56 -11.04 -1.95 15.53
CA ARG A 56 -9.93 -2.80 15.99
C ARG A 56 -9.26 -3.55 14.83
N ASN A 57 -10.05 -3.89 13.81
CA ASN A 57 -9.58 -4.63 12.65
C ASN A 57 -8.62 -3.77 11.80
N GLU A 58 -8.94 -2.50 11.57
CA GLU A 58 -8.05 -1.57 10.89
C GLU A 58 -6.72 -1.38 11.62
N VAL A 59 -6.76 -1.26 12.96
CA VAL A 59 -5.53 -1.20 13.77
C VAL A 59 -4.72 -2.49 13.69
N THR A 60 -5.38 -3.65 13.65
CA THR A 60 -4.73 -4.95 13.49
C THR A 60 -4.11 -5.08 12.10
N MET A 61 -4.84 -4.68 11.05
CA MET A 61 -4.32 -4.68 9.69
C MET A 61 -3.13 -3.71 9.53
N PHE A 62 -3.23 -2.52 10.12
CA PHE A 62 -2.12 -1.57 10.17
C PHE A 62 -0.86 -2.19 10.80
N ARG A 63 -0.99 -2.86 11.96
CA ARG A 63 0.11 -3.56 12.62
C ARG A 63 0.74 -4.63 11.73
N ARG A 64 -0.09 -5.37 11.00
CA ARG A 64 0.36 -6.41 10.08
C ARG A 64 1.11 -5.85 8.88
N ILE A 65 0.57 -4.80 8.24
CA ILE A 65 1.20 -4.18 7.07
C ILE A 65 2.58 -3.59 7.43
N PHE A 66 2.71 -3.02 8.63
CA PHE A 66 3.96 -2.38 9.06
C PHE A 66 4.90 -3.31 9.82
N ASP A 67 4.57 -4.63 9.93
CA ASP A 67 5.38 -5.64 10.65
C ASP A 67 5.93 -5.09 11.97
N ILE A 68 5.02 -4.60 12.84
CA ILE A 68 5.39 -3.89 14.06
C ILE A 68 5.82 -4.88 15.12
N PRO A 69 7.09 -4.85 15.57
CA PRO A 69 7.55 -5.71 16.65
C PRO A 69 6.76 -5.44 17.95
N PRO A 70 6.50 -6.46 18.80
CA PRO A 70 5.75 -6.30 20.03
C PRO A 70 6.28 -5.20 20.96
N GLU A 71 7.59 -5.04 21.04
CA GLU A 71 8.27 -3.99 21.83
C GLU A 71 8.04 -2.57 21.29
N GLU A 72 7.65 -2.44 20.04
CA GLU A 72 7.41 -1.14 19.38
C GLU A 72 5.91 -0.79 19.25
N GLU A 73 5.02 -1.67 19.65
CA GLU A 73 3.57 -1.47 19.51
C GLU A 73 3.08 -0.16 20.16
N ALA A 74 3.60 0.17 21.34
CA ALA A 74 3.23 1.39 22.05
C ALA A 74 3.67 2.65 21.27
N ASN A 75 4.88 2.63 20.71
CA ASN A 75 5.41 3.72 19.89
C ASN A 75 4.63 3.85 18.58
N ALA A 76 4.32 2.75 17.92
CA ALA A 76 3.53 2.74 16.69
C ALA A 76 2.11 3.27 16.91
N ALA A 77 1.43 2.85 17.98
CA ALA A 77 0.12 3.36 18.35
C ALA A 77 0.15 4.88 18.63
N ARG A 78 1.20 5.38 19.28
CA ARG A 78 1.38 6.81 19.51
C ARG A 78 1.58 7.59 18.20
N VAL A 79 2.40 7.08 17.30
CA VAL A 79 2.60 7.64 15.94
C VAL A 79 1.26 7.71 15.19
N PHE A 80 0.52 6.60 15.15
CA PHE A 80 -0.79 6.52 14.49
C PHE A 80 -1.77 7.56 15.05
N ASN A 81 -1.87 7.68 16.38
CA ASN A 81 -2.75 8.63 17.03
C ASN A 81 -2.35 10.09 16.75
N LEU A 82 -1.07 10.41 16.74
CA LEU A 82 -0.58 11.74 16.36
C LEU A 82 -0.94 12.09 14.92
N CYS A 83 -0.70 11.16 13.98
CA CYS A 83 -1.07 11.35 12.58
C CYS A 83 -2.59 11.51 12.38
N ARG A 84 -3.41 10.77 13.16
CA ARG A 84 -4.87 10.87 13.12
C ARG A 84 -5.38 12.23 13.62
N GLN A 85 -4.75 12.80 14.65
CA GLN A 85 -5.18 14.07 15.26
C GLN A 85 -4.70 15.30 14.49
N GLU A 86 -3.64 15.16 13.71
CA GLU A 86 -3.06 16.27 12.97
C GLU A 86 -4.04 16.84 11.94
N THR A 87 -4.02 18.17 11.76
CA THR A 87 -4.93 18.89 10.86
C THR A 87 -4.50 18.88 9.41
N THR A 88 -3.24 18.51 9.13
CA THR A 88 -2.71 18.42 7.75
C THR A 88 -3.53 17.45 6.92
N GLY A 89 -4.00 17.92 5.77
CA GLY A 89 -4.83 17.13 4.87
C GLY A 89 -4.06 15.95 4.23
N TYR A 90 -4.74 14.83 4.03
CA TYR A 90 -4.15 13.62 3.42
C TYR A 90 -3.48 13.88 2.05
N LYS A 91 -3.98 14.84 1.28
CA LYS A 91 -3.38 15.21 -0.03
C LYS A 91 -1.92 15.68 0.09
N THR A 92 -1.56 16.30 1.21
CA THR A 92 -0.18 16.72 1.46
C THR A 92 0.73 15.51 1.65
N TYR A 93 0.31 14.54 2.45
CA TYR A 93 1.05 13.30 2.66
C TYR A 93 1.14 12.45 1.39
N ALA A 94 0.04 12.34 0.64
CA ALA A 94 0.03 11.65 -0.66
C ALA A 94 1.03 12.28 -1.65
N LYS A 95 1.08 13.62 -1.74
CA LYS A 95 2.07 14.33 -2.58
C LYS A 95 3.51 14.11 -2.12
N GLN A 96 3.76 14.14 -0.81
CA GLN A 96 5.11 13.88 -0.26
C GLN A 96 5.56 12.47 -0.59
N LEU A 97 4.68 11.50 -0.40
CA LEU A 97 4.95 10.09 -0.69
C LEU A 97 5.17 9.86 -2.19
N SER A 98 4.28 10.36 -3.05
CA SER A 98 4.43 10.30 -4.51
C SER A 98 5.77 10.89 -4.98
N LYS A 99 6.15 12.06 -4.44
CA LYS A 99 7.43 12.72 -4.76
C LYS A 99 8.64 11.92 -4.27
N ALA A 100 8.55 11.26 -3.12
CA ALA A 100 9.62 10.42 -2.61
C ALA A 100 9.81 9.18 -3.50
N LEU A 101 8.72 8.53 -3.87
CA LEU A 101 8.71 7.33 -4.70
C LEU A 101 9.12 7.61 -6.17
N ALA A 102 8.74 8.75 -6.72
CA ALA A 102 9.12 9.14 -8.10
C ALA A 102 10.64 9.19 -8.33
N LYS A 103 11.44 9.19 -7.28
CA LYS A 103 12.91 9.15 -7.37
C LYS A 103 13.47 7.73 -7.44
N THR A 104 12.65 6.72 -7.32
CA THR A 104 13.04 5.30 -7.42
C THR A 104 12.76 4.75 -8.81
N PRO A 105 13.54 3.79 -9.32
CA PRO A 105 13.26 3.13 -10.58
C PRO A 105 11.87 2.46 -10.64
N ALA A 106 11.40 1.95 -9.50
CA ALA A 106 10.11 1.29 -9.34
C ALA A 106 8.99 2.24 -8.83
N GLY A 107 9.12 3.54 -9.04
CA GLY A 107 8.26 4.55 -8.40
C GLY A 107 6.76 4.34 -8.63
N ASP A 108 6.34 3.93 -9.82
CA ASP A 108 4.93 3.67 -10.14
C ASP A 108 4.43 2.39 -9.45
N THR A 109 5.22 1.31 -9.48
CA THR A 109 4.91 0.06 -8.78
C THR A 109 4.79 0.29 -7.28
N LEU A 110 5.73 1.03 -6.67
CA LEU A 110 5.69 1.32 -5.25
C LEU A 110 4.49 2.22 -4.85
N ARG A 111 4.05 3.12 -5.74
CA ARG A 111 2.82 3.90 -5.50
C ARG A 111 1.58 3.01 -5.56
N GLU A 112 1.55 2.05 -6.49
CA GLU A 112 0.49 1.04 -6.55
C GLU A 112 0.51 0.16 -5.30
N ASP A 113 1.69 -0.27 -4.80
CA ASP A 113 1.82 -1.05 -3.58
C ASP A 113 1.30 -0.31 -2.34
N VAL A 114 1.61 0.98 -2.22
CA VAL A 114 1.05 1.82 -1.15
C VAL A 114 -0.47 1.89 -1.24
N LEU A 115 -1.01 2.09 -2.44
CA LEU A 115 -2.45 2.13 -2.65
C LEU A 115 -3.12 0.78 -2.33
N ASP A 116 -2.49 -0.33 -2.72
CA ASP A 116 -2.92 -1.70 -2.38
C ASP A 116 -2.97 -1.90 -0.86
N GLY A 117 -1.95 -1.44 -0.13
CA GLY A 117 -1.92 -1.46 1.33
C GLY A 117 -3.05 -0.63 1.97
N LEU A 118 -3.40 0.51 1.38
CA LEU A 118 -4.52 1.32 1.84
C LEU A 118 -5.86 0.60 1.61
N PHE A 119 -6.05 -0.10 0.49
CA PHE A 119 -7.23 -0.94 0.26
C PHE A 119 -7.35 -2.07 1.29
N HIS A 120 -6.23 -2.71 1.68
CA HIS A 120 -6.24 -3.71 2.75
C HIS A 120 -6.70 -3.13 4.09
N ILE A 121 -6.34 -1.89 4.40
CA ILE A 121 -6.79 -1.21 5.62
C ILE A 121 -8.29 -0.90 5.53
N ALA A 122 -8.75 -0.33 4.41
CA ALA A 122 -10.16 -0.01 4.19
C ALA A 122 -11.06 -1.26 4.32
N MET A 123 -10.60 -2.40 3.84
CA MET A 123 -11.35 -3.66 3.87
C MET A 123 -11.14 -4.49 5.15
N ALA A 124 -10.47 -3.95 6.17
CA ALA A 124 -10.10 -4.73 7.35
C ALA A 124 -11.30 -5.20 8.19
N ASP A 125 -12.42 -4.51 8.16
CA ASP A 125 -13.66 -4.89 8.85
C ASP A 125 -14.66 -5.63 7.95
N GLY A 126 -14.37 -5.73 6.65
CA GLY A 126 -15.19 -6.42 5.65
C GLY A 126 -16.24 -5.53 4.99
N GLU A 127 -16.30 -4.24 5.33
CA GLU A 127 -17.22 -3.27 4.73
C GLU A 127 -16.42 -2.21 3.95
N TYR A 128 -16.91 -1.83 2.77
CA TYR A 128 -16.28 -0.80 1.95
C TYR A 128 -17.14 0.46 1.90
N HIS A 129 -16.72 1.46 2.65
CA HIS A 129 -17.50 2.68 2.82
C HIS A 129 -17.31 3.69 1.66
N PRO A 130 -18.38 4.43 1.26
CA PRO A 130 -18.25 5.46 0.22
C PRO A 130 -17.20 6.53 0.52
N ALA A 131 -16.95 6.84 1.80
CA ALA A 131 -15.93 7.79 2.21
C ALA A 131 -14.51 7.27 1.94
N GLU A 132 -14.29 5.96 2.10
CA GLU A 132 -13.02 5.30 1.79
C GLU A 132 -12.81 5.20 0.29
N ASP A 133 -13.87 4.86 -0.48
CA ASP A 133 -13.85 4.86 -1.94
C ASP A 133 -13.40 6.23 -2.47
N PHE A 134 -14.01 7.29 -1.97
CA PHE A 134 -13.64 8.65 -2.33
C PHE A 134 -12.19 8.98 -1.97
N PHE A 135 -11.76 8.61 -0.76
CA PHE A 135 -10.40 8.84 -0.29
C PHE A 135 -9.37 8.13 -1.18
N LEU A 136 -9.56 6.83 -1.44
CA LEU A 136 -8.66 6.00 -2.25
C LEU A 136 -8.57 6.51 -3.69
N ARG A 137 -9.70 6.91 -4.29
CA ARG A 137 -9.74 7.52 -5.62
C ARG A 137 -8.93 8.81 -5.66
N GLN A 138 -9.06 9.68 -4.66
CA GLN A 138 -8.30 10.92 -4.57
C GLN A 138 -6.79 10.68 -4.36
N VAL A 139 -6.41 9.65 -3.59
CA VAL A 139 -5.00 9.26 -3.45
C VAL A 139 -4.44 8.75 -4.77
N THR A 140 -5.22 7.95 -5.52
CA THR A 140 -4.86 7.46 -6.86
C THR A 140 -4.54 8.61 -7.80
N GLU A 141 -5.39 9.64 -7.83
CA GLU A 141 -5.18 10.85 -8.64
C GLU A 141 -3.88 11.58 -8.23
N VAL A 142 -3.64 11.76 -6.94
CA VAL A 142 -2.43 12.43 -6.43
C VAL A 142 -1.17 11.63 -6.74
N PHE A 143 -1.25 10.31 -6.77
CA PHE A 143 -0.15 9.43 -7.17
C PHE A 143 0.12 9.45 -8.67
N GLY A 144 -0.79 10.01 -9.48
CA GLY A 144 -0.70 10.01 -10.94
C GLY A 144 -0.94 8.63 -11.54
N LEU A 145 -1.57 7.73 -10.81
CA LEU A 145 -1.98 6.42 -11.29
C LEU A 145 -3.27 6.54 -12.09
N GLY A 146 -3.37 5.76 -13.17
CA GLY A 146 -4.58 5.78 -14.01
C GLY A 146 -5.80 5.14 -13.36
N GLU A 147 -7.00 5.50 -13.82
CA GLU A 147 -8.27 4.92 -13.35
C GLU A 147 -8.28 3.38 -13.43
N GLY A 148 -7.63 2.79 -14.44
CA GLY A 148 -7.50 1.33 -14.57
C GLY A 148 -6.80 0.67 -13.39
N VAL A 149 -5.78 1.34 -12.78
CA VAL A 149 -5.12 0.85 -11.57
C VAL A 149 -6.10 0.84 -10.39
N TYR A 150 -6.83 1.94 -10.21
CA TYR A 150 -7.84 2.04 -9.17
C TYR A 150 -8.91 0.95 -9.30
N LEU A 151 -9.47 0.77 -10.49
CA LEU A 151 -10.52 -0.23 -10.74
C LEU A 151 -10.01 -1.66 -10.52
N ARG A 152 -8.76 -1.95 -10.92
CA ARG A 152 -8.12 -3.25 -10.70
C ARG A 152 -7.96 -3.54 -9.20
N LEU A 153 -7.47 -2.57 -8.43
CA LEU A 153 -7.31 -2.73 -6.98
C LEU A 153 -8.68 -2.88 -6.29
N ARG A 154 -9.64 -2.06 -6.67
CA ARG A 154 -11.01 -2.15 -6.16
C ARG A 154 -11.65 -3.51 -6.45
N ALA A 155 -11.53 -4.02 -7.67
CA ALA A 155 -12.03 -5.35 -8.05
C ALA A 155 -11.33 -6.49 -7.30
N ARG A 156 -10.08 -6.29 -6.87
CA ARG A 156 -9.32 -7.25 -6.06
C ARG A 156 -9.80 -7.31 -4.62
N HIS A 157 -10.07 -6.15 -4.02
CA HIS A 157 -10.30 -6.03 -2.58
C HIS A 157 -11.77 -6.05 -2.19
N VAL A 158 -12.67 -5.56 -3.04
CA VAL A 158 -14.11 -5.45 -2.74
C VAL A 158 -14.84 -6.66 -3.33
N PRO A 159 -15.28 -7.63 -2.50
CA PRO A 159 -15.82 -8.91 -2.99
C PRO A 159 -17.00 -8.75 -3.94
N GLU A 160 -17.91 -7.78 -3.69
CA GLU A 160 -19.09 -7.50 -4.50
C GLU A 160 -18.76 -6.95 -5.89
N LEU A 161 -17.53 -6.44 -6.07
CA LEU A 161 -17.03 -5.86 -7.31
C LEU A 161 -15.95 -6.72 -7.95
N ARG A 162 -15.74 -7.94 -7.41
CA ARG A 162 -14.68 -8.83 -7.88
C ARG A 162 -14.91 -9.19 -9.35
N ASP A 163 -13.92 -8.89 -10.16
CA ASP A 163 -13.87 -9.23 -11.58
C ASP A 163 -12.47 -9.76 -11.93
N PRO A 164 -12.35 -11.06 -12.27
CA PRO A 164 -11.06 -11.68 -12.54
C PRO A 164 -10.35 -11.07 -13.74
N TYR A 165 -11.07 -10.60 -14.77
CA TYR A 165 -10.48 -9.94 -15.93
C TYR A 165 -9.87 -8.59 -15.56
N SER A 166 -10.57 -7.81 -14.74
CA SER A 166 -10.04 -6.55 -14.19
C SER A 166 -8.83 -6.78 -13.29
N ILE A 167 -8.84 -7.82 -12.44
CA ILE A 167 -7.70 -8.18 -11.56
C ILE A 167 -6.45 -8.49 -12.40
N LEU A 168 -6.60 -9.22 -13.50
CA LEU A 168 -5.51 -9.54 -14.41
C LEU A 168 -5.14 -8.39 -15.36
N GLY A 169 -6.01 -7.39 -15.53
CA GLY A 169 -5.84 -6.31 -16.50
C GLY A 169 -5.92 -6.79 -17.95
N VAL A 170 -6.74 -7.80 -18.22
CA VAL A 170 -6.96 -8.36 -19.57
C VAL A 170 -8.39 -8.14 -20.02
N GLN A 171 -8.61 -8.24 -21.31
CA GLN A 171 -9.98 -8.15 -21.91
C GLN A 171 -10.72 -9.47 -21.72
N THR A 172 -12.06 -9.44 -21.77
CA THR A 172 -12.91 -10.61 -21.58
C THR A 172 -12.79 -11.64 -22.71
N ASP A 173 -12.29 -11.24 -23.88
CA ASP A 173 -12.02 -12.10 -25.05
C ASP A 173 -10.56 -12.57 -25.14
N VAL A 174 -9.80 -12.46 -24.04
CA VAL A 174 -8.40 -12.88 -24.01
C VAL A 174 -8.25 -14.35 -24.37
N SER A 175 -7.31 -14.66 -25.28
CA SER A 175 -6.94 -16.04 -25.59
C SER A 175 -6.14 -16.69 -24.45
N LEU A 176 -6.12 -18.04 -24.42
CA LEU A 176 -5.31 -18.78 -23.44
C LEU A 176 -3.80 -18.44 -23.53
N GLU A 177 -3.32 -18.15 -24.74
CA GLU A 177 -1.94 -17.70 -24.94
C GLU A 177 -1.72 -16.30 -24.37
N GLY A 178 -2.62 -15.36 -24.65
CA GLY A 178 -2.59 -14.01 -24.08
C GLY A 178 -2.63 -14.03 -22.54
N LEU A 179 -3.47 -14.89 -22.00
CA LEU A 179 -3.59 -15.08 -20.55
C LEU A 179 -2.27 -15.60 -19.92
N ARG A 180 -1.60 -16.58 -20.58
CA ARG A 180 -0.29 -17.08 -20.14
C ARG A 180 0.80 -16.01 -20.20
N LEU A 181 0.78 -15.17 -21.23
CA LEU A 181 1.73 -14.06 -21.35
C LEU A 181 1.50 -13.02 -20.26
N ALA A 182 0.25 -12.64 -19.99
CA ALA A 182 -0.10 -11.73 -18.92
C ALA A 182 0.39 -12.26 -17.55
N ARG A 183 0.19 -13.55 -17.26
CA ARG A 183 0.71 -14.20 -16.04
C ARG A 183 2.21 -14.12 -15.95
N LYS A 184 2.92 -14.48 -17.02
CA LYS A 184 4.40 -14.48 -17.04
C LYS A 184 4.93 -13.08 -16.74
N GLN A 185 4.37 -12.07 -17.38
CA GLN A 185 4.77 -10.67 -17.18
C GLN A 185 4.46 -10.22 -15.75
N PHE A 186 3.24 -10.49 -15.26
CA PHE A 186 2.84 -10.09 -13.91
C PHE A 186 3.72 -10.72 -12.83
N VAL A 187 3.99 -12.05 -12.91
CA VAL A 187 4.87 -12.74 -11.95
C VAL A 187 6.28 -12.18 -11.99
N TRP A 188 6.79 -11.86 -13.18
CA TRP A 188 8.11 -11.25 -13.34
C TRP A 188 8.17 -9.87 -12.67
N ASP A 189 7.20 -8.99 -12.95
CA ASP A 189 7.19 -7.61 -12.47
C ASP A 189 6.90 -7.51 -10.96
N ASN A 190 6.19 -8.49 -10.40
CA ASN A 190 5.70 -8.48 -9.03
C ASN A 190 6.34 -9.55 -8.13
N HIS A 191 7.45 -10.17 -8.56
CA HIS A 191 8.14 -11.13 -7.70
C HIS A 191 8.73 -10.43 -6.47
N PRO A 192 8.46 -10.91 -5.24
CA PRO A 192 8.93 -10.28 -4.02
C PRO A 192 10.42 -9.98 -4.01
N ASP A 193 11.25 -10.91 -4.49
CA ASP A 193 12.71 -10.71 -4.53
C ASP A 193 13.12 -9.56 -5.44
N GLN A 194 12.42 -9.37 -6.57
CA GLN A 194 12.68 -8.23 -7.46
C GLN A 194 12.23 -6.91 -6.84
N LEU A 195 11.06 -6.91 -6.21
CA LEU A 195 10.53 -5.73 -5.52
C LEU A 195 11.44 -5.30 -4.36
N ILE A 196 11.96 -6.26 -3.59
CA ILE A 196 12.97 -6.00 -2.54
C ILE A 196 14.23 -5.39 -3.14
N ALA A 197 14.74 -5.96 -4.23
CA ALA A 197 15.92 -5.43 -4.92
C ALA A 197 15.69 -4.01 -5.47
N GLN A 198 14.45 -3.66 -5.82
CA GLN A 198 14.04 -2.35 -6.29
C GLN A 198 13.70 -1.37 -5.14
N GLY A 199 13.77 -1.83 -3.88
CA GLY A 199 13.58 -0.99 -2.70
C GLY A 199 12.20 -1.11 -2.04
N LEU A 200 11.43 -2.18 -2.32
CA LEU A 200 10.21 -2.46 -1.57
C LEU A 200 10.53 -2.59 -0.07
N PRO A 201 9.85 -1.85 0.81
CA PRO A 201 9.98 -2.04 2.24
C PRO A 201 9.63 -3.48 2.63
N ARG A 202 10.35 -4.03 3.61
CA ARG A 202 10.08 -5.40 4.10
C ARG A 202 8.65 -5.55 4.60
N GLU A 203 8.11 -4.50 5.19
CA GLU A 203 6.74 -4.39 5.68
C GLU A 203 5.68 -4.60 4.59
N MET A 204 6.05 -4.42 3.32
CA MET A 204 5.14 -4.58 2.18
C MET A 204 5.29 -5.93 1.47
N ILE A 205 6.18 -6.83 1.93
CA ILE A 205 6.39 -8.15 1.30
C ILE A 205 5.12 -9.00 1.39
N GLU A 206 4.42 -8.97 2.53
CA GLU A 206 3.16 -9.72 2.68
C GLU A 206 2.09 -9.23 1.70
N LEU A 207 2.02 -7.92 1.44
CA LEU A 207 1.11 -7.37 0.43
C LEU A 207 1.45 -7.84 -0.98
N ALA A 208 2.75 -7.89 -1.33
CA ALA A 208 3.20 -8.40 -2.62
C ALA A 208 2.86 -9.89 -2.79
N ASN A 209 3.01 -10.69 -1.75
CA ASN A 209 2.60 -12.10 -1.75
C ASN A 209 1.09 -12.27 -1.91
N ALA A 210 0.29 -11.49 -1.18
CA ALA A 210 -1.17 -11.51 -1.27
C ALA A 210 -1.64 -11.10 -2.68
N ARG A 211 -0.97 -10.12 -3.30
CA ARG A 211 -1.24 -9.69 -4.68
C ARG A 211 -0.97 -10.82 -5.68
N LEU A 212 0.16 -11.53 -5.55
CA LEU A 212 0.47 -12.70 -6.40
C LEU A 212 -0.57 -13.81 -6.23
N ALA A 213 -1.00 -14.09 -5.00
CA ALA A 213 -2.03 -15.10 -4.73
C ALA A 213 -3.35 -14.72 -5.42
N SER A 214 -3.86 -13.50 -5.22
CA SER A 214 -5.08 -13.01 -5.85
C SER A 214 -5.02 -13.03 -7.39
N PHE A 215 -3.84 -12.71 -7.95
CA PHE A 215 -3.64 -12.80 -9.39
C PHE A 215 -3.69 -14.26 -9.90
N ASN A 216 -3.05 -15.20 -9.20
CA ASN A 216 -3.08 -16.60 -9.58
C ASN A 216 -4.52 -17.17 -9.49
N ASP A 217 -5.27 -16.83 -8.46
CA ASP A 217 -6.68 -17.25 -8.32
C ASP A 217 -7.53 -16.76 -9.50
N ALA A 218 -7.39 -15.48 -9.87
CA ALA A 218 -8.09 -14.91 -11.03
C ALA A 218 -7.65 -15.56 -12.36
N TYR A 219 -6.34 -15.86 -12.50
CA TYR A 219 -5.83 -16.60 -13.66
C TYR A 219 -6.46 -17.98 -13.78
N ASP A 220 -6.49 -18.75 -12.70
CA ASP A 220 -7.04 -20.11 -12.69
C ASP A 220 -8.52 -20.13 -12.99
N GLU A 221 -9.26 -19.09 -12.56
CA GLU A 221 -10.68 -18.92 -12.87
C GLU A 221 -10.92 -18.70 -14.36
N ILE A 222 -10.22 -17.73 -14.98
CA ILE A 222 -10.37 -17.44 -16.41
C ILE A 222 -9.87 -18.62 -17.26
N ALA A 223 -8.76 -19.25 -16.88
CA ALA A 223 -8.23 -20.39 -17.60
C ALA A 223 -9.25 -21.56 -17.67
N LYS A 224 -10.02 -21.81 -16.59
CA LYS A 224 -11.09 -22.79 -16.56
C LYS A 224 -12.23 -22.43 -17.52
N ILE A 225 -12.62 -21.16 -17.59
CA ILE A 225 -13.67 -20.67 -18.50
C ILE A 225 -13.23 -20.92 -19.95
N ILE A 226 -12.01 -20.47 -20.34
CA ILE A 226 -11.51 -20.59 -21.72
C ILE A 226 -11.36 -22.06 -22.18
N VAL A 227 -11.07 -23.00 -21.27
CA VAL A 227 -10.91 -24.41 -21.62
C VAL A 227 -12.25 -25.16 -21.74
N GLN A 228 -13.32 -24.61 -21.15
CA GLN A 228 -14.67 -25.21 -21.19
C GLN A 228 -15.48 -24.74 -22.40
N ASP A 229 -15.13 -23.64 -23.04
CA ASP A 229 -15.70 -23.10 -24.28
C ASP A 229 -14.98 -23.71 -25.50
#